data_6e32a0ff0a75074abd565e6ed899555c
#
_entry.id   6e32a0ff0a75074abd565e6ed899555c
#
_cell.length_a   1.000
_cell.length_b   1.000
_cell.length_c   1.000
_cell.angle_alpha   90.00
_cell.angle_beta   90.00
_cell.angle_gamma   90.00
#
_symmetry.space_group_name_H-M   'P 1'
#
loop_
_entity.id
_entity.type
_entity.pdbx_description
1 polymer ?
#
loop_
_entity_poly.entity_id
_entity_poly.type
_entity_poly.pdbx_seq_one_letter_code
_entity_poly.pdbx_strand_id
1 'polypeptide(L)'
;MRILLWHGYLLGGTGSNVYTRMLAREWSGAGHDVTVLSQEPHPERYDLGAAATVRPDVGGLLPVFVLDRYEGYDVRRVQDCTRAELDRWVEANASAIRALLPADVVFTNHVLLGGPVGAAAGAPFVVKAHGSELEYSMRGNAELSAW
;
A
#
# COMPACT_ATOMS: atom_id res chain seq x y z
N MET A 1 11.87 -14.85 -8.02
CA MET A 1 11.97 -14.00 -6.81
C MET A 1 10.66 -14.08 -6.06
N ARG A 2 10.73 -13.95 -4.74
CA ARG A 2 9.55 -13.75 -3.88
C ARG A 2 9.36 -12.26 -3.62
N ILE A 3 8.24 -11.70 -4.08
CA ILE A 3 7.95 -10.27 -4.08
C ILE A 3 6.70 -10.01 -3.23
N LEU A 4 6.82 -9.15 -2.23
CA LEU A 4 5.68 -8.62 -1.50
C LEU A 4 5.32 -7.25 -2.09
N LEU A 5 4.21 -7.17 -2.81
CA LEU A 5 3.73 -5.96 -3.45
C LEU A 5 2.67 -5.30 -2.56
N TRP A 6 3.10 -4.32 -1.77
CA TRP A 6 2.20 -3.56 -0.90
C TRP A 6 1.62 -2.34 -1.63
N HIS A 7 0.30 -2.19 -1.56
CA HIS A 7 -0.40 -1.06 -2.14
C HIS A 7 -1.10 -0.17 -1.10
N GLY A 8 -1.67 -0.77 -0.06
CA GLY A 8 -2.35 -0.06 1.03
C GLY A 8 -3.76 0.42 0.71
N TYR A 9 -4.19 0.34 -0.55
CA TYR A 9 -5.50 0.77 -1.02
C TYR A 9 -6.28 -0.38 -1.67
N LEU A 10 -7.39 -0.03 -2.37
CA LEU A 10 -8.17 -0.97 -3.16
C LEU A 10 -7.49 -1.25 -4.50
N LEU A 11 -8.05 -2.17 -5.28
CA LEU A 11 -7.52 -2.54 -6.59
C LEU A 11 -8.32 -1.97 -7.76
N GLY A 12 -9.45 -1.32 -7.51
CA GLY A 12 -10.28 -0.68 -8.54
C GLY A 12 -10.16 0.85 -8.56
N GLY A 13 -10.59 1.48 -9.65
CA GLY A 13 -10.81 2.91 -9.77
C GLY A 13 -9.61 3.73 -10.23
N THR A 14 -8.62 3.98 -9.38
CA THR A 14 -7.54 4.93 -9.67
C THR A 14 -6.39 4.36 -10.50
N GLY A 15 -5.55 5.25 -11.07
CA GLY A 15 -4.39 4.85 -11.87
C GLY A 15 -3.36 4.02 -11.10
N SER A 16 -3.12 4.32 -9.81
CA SER A 16 -2.22 3.53 -8.97
C SER A 16 -2.77 2.13 -8.68
N ASN A 17 -4.09 1.98 -8.54
CA ASN A 17 -4.74 0.69 -8.37
C ASN A 17 -4.58 -0.18 -9.62
N VAL A 18 -4.81 0.42 -10.82
CA VAL A 18 -4.60 -0.25 -12.11
C VAL A 18 -3.13 -0.66 -12.27
N TYR A 19 -2.20 0.27 -11.96
CA TYR A 19 -0.76 0.00 -12.01
C TYR A 19 -0.37 -1.20 -11.14
N THR A 20 -0.87 -1.26 -9.90
CA THR A 20 -0.59 -2.37 -8.98
C THR A 20 -1.07 -3.71 -9.53
N ARG A 21 -2.28 -3.76 -10.08
CA ARG A 21 -2.82 -4.98 -10.73
C ARG A 21 -1.96 -5.43 -11.89
N MET A 22 -1.58 -4.49 -12.76
CA MET A 22 -0.73 -4.79 -13.92
C MET A 22 0.62 -5.37 -13.48
N LEU A 23 1.26 -4.77 -12.47
CA LEU A 23 2.52 -5.30 -11.93
C LEU A 23 2.35 -6.72 -11.36
N ALA A 24 1.31 -6.94 -10.55
CA ALA A 24 1.05 -8.25 -9.96
C ALA A 24 0.90 -9.33 -11.05
N ARG A 25 0.10 -9.04 -12.07
CA ARG A 25 -0.13 -9.92 -13.21
C ARG A 25 1.16 -10.20 -13.98
N GLU A 26 1.88 -9.14 -14.40
CA GLU A 26 3.08 -9.27 -15.22
C GLU A 26 4.22 -10.00 -14.48
N TRP A 27 4.44 -9.66 -13.19
CA TRP A 27 5.48 -10.32 -12.42
C TRP A 27 5.16 -11.78 -12.12
N SER A 28 3.90 -12.09 -11.76
CA SER A 28 3.52 -13.50 -11.55
C SER A 28 3.55 -14.29 -12.86
N GLY A 29 3.17 -13.67 -13.99
CA GLY A 29 3.29 -14.23 -15.33
C GLY A 29 4.74 -14.49 -15.77
N ALA A 30 5.68 -13.67 -15.28
CA ALA A 30 7.13 -13.85 -15.46
C ALA A 30 7.73 -14.93 -14.54
N GLY A 31 6.92 -15.63 -13.75
CA GLY A 31 7.36 -16.72 -12.87
C GLY A 31 7.87 -16.28 -11.50
N HIS A 32 7.56 -15.05 -11.06
CA HIS A 32 7.84 -14.63 -9.69
C HIS A 32 6.74 -15.06 -8.74
N ASP A 33 7.09 -15.38 -7.49
CA ASP A 33 6.17 -15.60 -6.38
C ASP A 33 5.74 -14.23 -5.84
N VAL A 34 4.54 -13.78 -6.21
CA VAL A 34 4.03 -12.45 -5.90
C VAL A 34 2.88 -12.55 -4.90
N THR A 35 2.97 -11.77 -3.82
CA THR A 35 1.85 -11.57 -2.89
C THR A 35 1.49 -10.09 -2.86
N VAL A 36 0.24 -9.77 -3.20
CA VAL A 36 -0.31 -8.41 -3.15
C VAL A 36 -0.93 -8.18 -1.78
N LEU A 37 -0.45 -7.14 -1.07
CA LEU A 37 -1.08 -6.67 0.15
C LEU A 37 -1.92 -5.41 -0.17
N SER A 38 -3.23 -5.51 -0.04
CA SER A 38 -4.17 -4.43 -0.37
C SER A 38 -5.37 -4.44 0.55
N GLN A 39 -6.15 -3.36 0.53
CA GLN A 39 -7.41 -3.26 1.26
C GLN A 39 -8.63 -3.70 0.42
N GLU A 40 -8.41 -4.30 -0.75
CA GLU A 40 -9.48 -4.82 -1.60
C GLU A 40 -10.24 -5.95 -0.91
N PRO A 41 -11.56 -5.81 -0.67
CA PRO A 41 -12.35 -6.87 -0.07
C PRO A 41 -12.66 -8.01 -1.03
N HIS A 42 -12.59 -7.75 -2.34
CA HIS A 42 -12.95 -8.68 -3.40
C HIS A 42 -11.84 -8.80 -4.47
N PRO A 43 -10.62 -9.23 -4.10
CA PRO A 43 -9.50 -9.30 -5.04
C PRO A 43 -9.76 -10.27 -6.20
N GLU A 44 -10.64 -11.27 -6.02
CA GLU A 44 -11.05 -12.22 -7.05
C GLU A 44 -11.75 -11.59 -8.26
N ARG A 45 -12.20 -10.34 -8.14
CA ARG A 45 -12.79 -9.56 -9.25
C ARG A 45 -11.77 -8.99 -10.22
N TYR A 46 -10.49 -9.10 -9.89
CA TYR A 46 -9.41 -8.50 -10.65
C TYR A 46 -8.42 -9.54 -11.15
N ASP A 47 -7.96 -9.37 -12.37
CA ASP A 47 -6.90 -10.20 -12.92
C ASP A 47 -5.54 -9.78 -12.34
N LEU A 48 -5.05 -10.58 -11.42
CA LEU A 48 -3.74 -10.46 -10.77
C LEU A 48 -2.76 -11.53 -11.25
N GLY A 49 -3.13 -12.31 -12.28
CA GLY A 49 -2.38 -13.47 -12.70
C GLY A 49 -2.36 -14.56 -11.62
N ALA A 50 -1.18 -15.10 -11.32
CA ALA A 50 -0.98 -16.11 -10.28
C ALA A 50 -0.63 -15.51 -8.90
N ALA A 51 -0.73 -14.19 -8.72
CA ALA A 51 -0.38 -13.55 -7.45
C ALA A 51 -1.37 -13.92 -6.34
N ALA A 52 -0.82 -14.23 -5.16
CA ALA A 52 -1.60 -14.37 -3.93
C ALA A 52 -2.03 -12.99 -3.40
N THR A 53 -3.06 -12.95 -2.57
CA THR A 53 -3.55 -11.70 -1.96
C THR A 53 -3.65 -11.80 -0.45
N VAL A 54 -3.30 -10.72 0.23
CA VAL A 54 -3.45 -10.55 1.68
C VAL A 54 -4.08 -9.20 1.95
N ARG A 55 -5.03 -9.17 2.88
CA ARG A 55 -5.66 -7.94 3.36
C ARG A 55 -5.23 -7.69 4.80
N PRO A 56 -4.32 -6.73 5.06
CA PRO A 56 -3.94 -6.36 6.42
C PRO A 56 -5.12 -5.81 7.21
N ASP A 57 -5.23 -6.18 8.49
CA ASP A 57 -6.20 -5.56 9.39
C ASP A 57 -5.66 -4.20 9.86
N VAL A 58 -6.22 -3.13 9.32
CA VAL A 58 -5.82 -1.75 9.62
C VAL A 58 -6.79 -1.05 10.59
N GLY A 59 -7.70 -1.78 11.21
CA GLY A 59 -8.67 -1.23 12.18
C GLY A 59 -9.71 -0.29 11.53
N GLY A 60 -9.94 -0.41 10.22
CA GLY A 60 -10.97 0.35 9.50
C GLY A 60 -10.57 1.74 9.03
N LEU A 61 -9.47 2.33 9.50
CA LEU A 61 -8.97 3.61 8.98
C LEU A 61 -8.33 3.41 7.61
N LEU A 62 -8.69 4.28 6.65
CA LEU A 62 -8.07 4.34 5.33
C LEU A 62 -7.58 5.77 5.05
N PRO A 63 -6.29 6.06 5.29
CA PRO A 63 -5.69 7.34 4.94
C PRO A 63 -5.57 7.48 3.42
N VAL A 64 -6.07 8.56 2.84
CA VAL A 64 -6.07 8.80 1.39
C VAL A 64 -5.42 10.15 1.06
N PHE A 65 -4.95 10.31 -0.19
CA PHE A 65 -4.41 11.58 -0.67
C PHE A 65 -5.49 12.48 -1.26
N VAL A 66 -6.47 11.87 -1.92
CA VAL A 66 -7.66 12.53 -2.46
C VAL A 66 -8.88 11.87 -1.83
N LEU A 67 -9.76 12.69 -1.25
CA LEU A 67 -10.94 12.18 -0.56
C LEU A 67 -11.88 11.47 -1.54
N ASP A 68 -12.24 10.25 -1.22
CA ASP A 68 -13.21 9.41 -1.91
C ASP A 68 -14.02 8.62 -0.88
N ARG A 69 -14.97 7.81 -1.33
CA ARG A 69 -15.78 6.96 -0.46
C ARG A 69 -15.47 5.50 -0.72
N TYR A 70 -15.10 4.79 0.34
CA TYR A 70 -14.85 3.35 0.30
C TYR A 70 -15.70 2.69 1.39
N GLU A 71 -16.63 1.83 0.98
CA GLU A 71 -17.55 1.16 1.89
C GLU A 71 -16.78 0.34 2.94
N GLY A 72 -17.19 0.47 4.20
CA GLY A 72 -16.56 -0.23 5.31
C GLY A 72 -15.31 0.42 5.90
N TYR A 73 -14.92 1.62 5.40
CA TYR A 73 -13.76 2.35 5.90
C TYR A 73 -14.11 3.74 6.45
N ASP A 74 -13.40 4.14 7.50
CA ASP A 74 -13.26 5.55 7.90
C ASP A 74 -12.21 6.19 7.01
N VAL A 75 -12.67 6.82 5.92
CA VAL A 75 -11.79 7.42 4.90
C VAL A 75 -11.47 8.84 5.29
N ARG A 76 -10.19 9.13 5.50
CA ARG A 76 -9.70 10.48 5.82
C ARG A 76 -8.47 10.81 5.01
N ARG A 77 -8.29 12.11 4.68
CA ARG A 77 -7.04 12.53 4.05
C ARG A 77 -5.89 12.35 5.04
N VAL A 78 -4.71 12.02 4.54
CA VAL A 78 -3.51 11.80 5.38
C VAL A 78 -3.26 13.00 6.31
N GLN A 79 -3.42 14.24 5.81
CA GLN A 79 -3.25 15.46 6.59
C GLN A 79 -4.31 15.69 7.68
N ASP A 80 -5.41 14.97 7.63
CA ASP A 80 -6.50 15.05 8.64
C ASP A 80 -6.38 13.93 9.69
N CYS A 81 -5.41 13.03 9.53
CA CYS A 81 -5.10 11.98 10.50
C CYS A 81 -4.08 12.50 11.53
N THR A 82 -4.22 12.06 12.76
CA THR A 82 -3.18 12.30 13.77
C THR A 82 -1.96 11.42 13.51
N ARG A 83 -0.79 11.86 13.97
CA ARG A 83 0.43 11.08 13.86
C ARG A 83 0.29 9.67 14.48
N ALA A 84 -0.34 9.58 15.64
CA ALA A 84 -0.56 8.30 16.31
C ALA A 84 -1.47 7.35 15.52
N GLU A 85 -2.44 7.86 14.77
CA GLU A 85 -3.27 7.06 13.86
C GLU A 85 -2.45 6.56 12.68
N LEU A 86 -1.65 7.41 12.06
CA LEU A 86 -0.77 7.02 10.97
C LEU A 86 0.28 5.99 11.41
N ASP A 87 0.89 6.18 12.58
CA ASP A 87 1.88 5.23 13.11
C ASP A 87 1.25 3.85 13.39
N ARG A 88 0.03 3.78 13.94
CA ARG A 88 -0.70 2.51 14.12
C ARG A 88 -1.04 1.86 12.78
N TRP A 89 -1.47 2.67 11.81
CA TRP A 89 -1.80 2.18 10.47
C TRP A 89 -0.56 1.62 9.75
N VAL A 90 0.58 2.32 9.85
CA VAL A 90 1.88 1.85 9.34
C VAL A 90 2.28 0.54 9.99
N GLU A 91 2.19 0.45 11.34
CA GLU A 91 2.58 -0.75 12.08
C GLU A 91 1.69 -1.96 11.72
N ALA A 92 0.38 -1.77 11.55
CA ALA A 92 -0.52 -2.84 11.13
C ALA A 92 -0.13 -3.43 9.77
N ASN A 93 0.18 -2.57 8.80
CA ASN A 93 0.64 -2.98 7.48
C ASN A 93 2.02 -3.64 7.52
N ALA A 94 2.97 -3.05 8.25
CA ALA A 94 4.31 -3.60 8.41
C ALA A 94 4.30 -4.97 9.10
N SER A 95 3.44 -5.14 10.10
CA SER A 95 3.24 -6.42 10.78
C SER A 95 2.74 -7.51 9.82
N ALA A 96 1.79 -7.17 8.93
CA ALA A 96 1.33 -8.10 7.91
C ALA A 96 2.44 -8.48 6.92
N ILE A 97 3.31 -7.53 6.54
CA ILE A 97 4.49 -7.82 5.71
C ILE A 97 5.46 -8.73 6.45
N ARG A 98 5.79 -8.43 7.72
CA ARG A 98 6.72 -9.26 8.53
C ARG A 98 6.25 -10.70 8.66
N ALA A 99 4.94 -10.94 8.77
CA ALA A 99 4.36 -12.29 8.84
C ALA A 99 4.56 -13.11 7.55
N LEU A 100 4.87 -12.44 6.44
CA LEU A 100 5.11 -13.06 5.14
C LEU A 100 6.59 -13.22 4.78
N LEU A 101 7.50 -12.72 5.63
CA LEU A 101 8.94 -12.86 5.38
C LEU A 101 9.41 -14.32 5.56
N PRO A 102 10.51 -14.76 4.93
CA PRO A 102 11.41 -13.93 4.11
C PRO A 102 10.87 -13.65 2.69
N ALA A 103 11.27 -12.52 2.12
CA ALA A 103 11.03 -12.15 0.73
C ALA A 103 12.31 -11.55 0.14
N ASP A 104 12.47 -11.65 -1.18
CA ASP A 104 13.63 -11.04 -1.87
C ASP A 104 13.50 -9.51 -1.90
N VAL A 105 12.28 -9.01 -2.01
CA VAL A 105 12.00 -7.57 -2.02
C VAL A 105 10.57 -7.28 -1.53
N VAL A 106 10.43 -6.19 -0.80
CA VAL A 106 9.16 -5.55 -0.51
C VAL A 106 9.03 -4.34 -1.44
N PHE A 107 8.06 -4.36 -2.34
CA PHE A 107 7.76 -3.22 -3.22
C PHE A 107 6.55 -2.49 -2.68
N THR A 108 6.71 -1.23 -2.30
CA THR A 108 5.62 -0.42 -1.77
C THR A 108 5.24 0.69 -2.74
N ASN A 109 3.95 0.98 -2.82
CA ASN A 109 3.43 2.13 -3.55
C ASN A 109 3.23 3.33 -2.62
N HIS A 110 3.29 4.55 -3.19
CA HIS A 110 3.09 5.82 -2.48
C HIS A 110 4.14 6.12 -1.42
N VAL A 111 5.10 6.96 -1.76
CA VAL A 111 6.27 7.25 -0.92
C VAL A 111 5.88 7.71 0.49
N LEU A 112 4.83 8.52 0.63
CA LEU A 112 4.41 9.08 1.93
C LEU A 112 3.92 8.00 2.92
N LEU A 113 3.22 6.98 2.46
CA LEU A 113 2.74 5.89 3.31
C LEU A 113 3.58 4.62 3.14
N GLY A 114 3.94 4.29 1.91
CA GLY A 114 4.71 3.10 1.58
C GLY A 114 6.17 3.16 2.04
N GLY A 115 6.76 4.35 2.13
CA GLY A 115 8.09 4.53 2.71
C GLY A 115 8.17 4.08 4.17
N PRO A 116 7.36 4.67 5.08
CA PRO A 116 7.27 4.23 6.47
C PRO A 116 6.91 2.76 6.65
N VAL A 117 5.96 2.22 5.85
CA VAL A 117 5.59 0.79 5.90
C VAL A 117 6.77 -0.10 5.51
N GLY A 118 7.45 0.23 4.41
CA GLY A 118 8.63 -0.53 3.97
C GLY A 118 9.76 -0.50 4.99
N ALA A 119 10.05 0.68 5.55
CA ALA A 119 11.07 0.84 6.59
C ALA A 119 10.72 0.03 7.86
N ALA A 120 9.47 0.08 8.30
CA ALA A 120 9.00 -0.64 9.48
C ALA A 120 8.94 -2.16 9.28
N ALA A 121 8.83 -2.63 8.04
CA ALA A 121 8.83 -4.06 7.72
C ALA A 121 10.18 -4.74 7.98
N GLY A 122 11.30 -3.99 7.97
CA GLY A 122 12.64 -4.52 8.31
C GLY A 122 13.22 -5.46 7.27
N ALA A 123 12.83 -5.33 6.01
CA ALA A 123 13.33 -6.10 4.87
C ALA A 123 13.83 -5.14 3.78
N PRO A 124 14.64 -5.62 2.81
CA PRO A 124 14.98 -4.80 1.65
C PRO A 124 13.72 -4.33 0.92
N PHE A 125 13.58 -3.04 0.70
CA PHE A 125 12.39 -2.49 0.05
C PHE A 125 12.70 -1.44 -1.01
N VAL A 126 11.76 -1.29 -1.92
CA VAL A 126 11.71 -0.25 -2.94
C VAL A 126 10.36 0.44 -2.83
N VAL A 127 10.34 1.75 -2.92
CA VAL A 127 9.10 2.52 -2.91
C VAL A 127 8.89 3.25 -4.23
N LYS A 128 7.68 3.13 -4.78
CA LYS A 128 7.23 3.82 -5.99
C LYS A 128 6.48 5.10 -5.61
N ALA A 129 7.03 6.26 -5.99
CA ALA A 129 6.31 7.52 -5.89
C ALA A 129 5.20 7.60 -6.95
N HIS A 130 4.04 8.10 -6.55
CA HIS A 130 2.95 8.52 -7.42
C HIS A 130 2.73 10.03 -7.25
N GLY A 131 2.05 10.68 -8.19
CA GLY A 131 1.92 12.14 -8.15
C GLY A 131 1.02 12.66 -7.02
N SER A 132 0.01 11.88 -6.65
CA SER A 132 -1.03 12.32 -5.70
C SER A 132 -0.51 12.64 -4.30
N GLU A 133 0.38 11.81 -3.75
CA GLU A 133 0.94 12.07 -2.42
C GLU A 133 1.87 13.30 -2.42
N LEU A 134 2.62 13.50 -3.49
CA LEU A 134 3.54 14.63 -3.61
C LEU A 134 2.78 15.94 -3.71
N GLU A 135 1.74 15.99 -4.57
CA GLU A 135 1.01 17.22 -4.88
C GLU A 135 -0.07 17.56 -3.85
N TYR A 136 -0.80 16.57 -3.31
CA TYR A 136 -1.97 16.82 -2.48
C TYR A 136 -1.72 16.68 -0.98
N SER A 137 -0.64 16.00 -0.57
CA SER A 137 -0.36 15.79 0.86
C SER A 137 0.97 16.37 1.31
N MET A 138 2.06 16.18 0.56
CA MET A 138 3.39 16.65 0.97
C MET A 138 3.61 18.11 0.60
N ARG A 139 3.18 18.57 -0.57
CA ARG A 139 3.41 19.94 -1.03
C ARG A 139 2.77 20.94 -0.09
N GLY A 140 3.62 21.80 0.50
CA GLY A 140 3.20 22.81 1.48
C GLY A 140 2.94 22.28 2.89
N ASN A 141 3.17 20.99 3.15
CA ASN A 141 3.07 20.36 4.47
C ASN A 141 4.46 19.87 4.93
N ALA A 142 5.15 20.69 5.71
CA ALA A 142 6.51 20.38 6.17
C ALA A 142 6.55 19.18 7.12
N GLU A 143 5.52 18.97 7.93
CA GLU A 143 5.42 17.84 8.87
C GLU A 143 5.32 16.51 8.12
N LEU A 144 4.41 16.40 7.16
CA LEU A 144 4.26 15.19 6.34
C LEU A 144 5.48 14.96 5.43
N SER A 145 6.13 16.02 4.97
CA SER A 145 7.36 15.91 4.15
C SER A 145 8.56 15.44 4.96
N ALA A 146 8.58 15.73 6.27
CA ALA A 146 9.62 15.29 7.19
C ALA A 146 9.41 13.88 7.74
N TRP A 147 8.16 13.43 7.75
CA TRP A 147 7.77 12.10 8.21
C TRP A 147 8.23 11.02 7.24
#